data_f57918da305b784d9599e4104392fb32
#
_entry.id   f57918da305b784d9599e4104392fb32
#
_cell.length_a   1.000
_cell.length_b   1.000
_cell.length_c   1.000
_cell.angle_alpha   90.00
_cell.angle_beta   90.00
_cell.angle_gamma   90.00
#
_symmetry.space_group_name_H-M   'P 1'
#
loop_
_entity.id
_entity.type
_entity.pdbx_description
1 polymer ?
#
loop_
_entity_poly.entity_id
_entity_poly.type
_entity_poly.pdbx_seq_one_letter_code
_entity_poly.pdbx_strand_id
1 'polypeptide(L)'
;MQLAASALALLTFLLPGTPLAAQVPAQAPATMGVSEIRAGMKGHGRTVFQGGKIERFEFEVLGVQKNAAPGRSRIMVRASGGPLADTGILAGMSGSPCYIDGKLIGALSTGIAFEKEPIGGITPIAEMLDQLRDIPETSPSRTPLILPKLEPPKVLKAALAGQMLDFRTLMGEADPQALPMTLAGSALGTEAQRLWAGWPVTFAAAPTLTGGREDASPLEPGGMVAITLMQGDLDLAASGTISYVSGKRILLFGHQLFNLGPVDLPMWSATVATTVSSYQNSFKLAMPVAPVGALRLDRSSGVAGLLGAEARMVPMRIGLNLGGKRTLHFRFEIMDHPVATAALAATAVAQTLDAHVRGLGLQSLSMQGNIKLAGHPAIQIENVIADLNASRMAQYVGAMLQGICLNPFEKPVFEGISLTIKAEERLDLTGIMGVRLLKARAKRGEVLPVLVTLQNIQGVRETATFNIQVPSSAAKGKAILMVGDGFSLTAADPDERVIEVASLGDVVRILNGALRNNHAYALLVQAQAGAGLRGSRIEGIPPTVASLVGGDGASSDNRLQRRIVGRAVLPLEREVRGLSQLEVEIE
;
A
#
# COMPACT_ATOMS: atom_id res chain seq x y z
N MET A 1 -52.77 35.27 33.10
CA MET A 1 -51.74 36.09 32.41
C MET A 1 -50.53 35.23 32.16
N GLN A 2 -50.49 34.65 30.98
CA GLN A 2 -49.40 33.80 30.51
C GLN A 2 -48.53 34.61 29.55
N LEU A 3 -47.24 34.67 29.76
CA LEU A 3 -46.25 35.19 28.83
C LEU A 3 -45.50 34.02 28.25
N ALA A 4 -45.69 33.81 26.97
CA ALA A 4 -44.94 32.84 26.14
C ALA A 4 -43.64 33.51 25.67
N ALA A 5 -42.51 32.91 25.98
CA ALA A 5 -41.19 33.25 25.43
C ALA A 5 -40.88 32.39 24.21
N SER A 6 -40.85 32.99 23.05
CA SER A 6 -40.42 32.37 21.80
C SER A 6 -38.90 32.37 21.70
N ALA A 7 -38.28 31.19 21.66
CA ALA A 7 -36.88 31.01 21.34
C ALA A 7 -36.66 31.02 19.83
N LEU A 8 -35.96 32.05 19.34
CA LEU A 8 -35.53 32.18 17.95
C LEU A 8 -34.20 31.44 17.76
N ALA A 9 -34.24 30.27 17.11
CA ALA A 9 -33.03 29.54 16.75
C ALA A 9 -32.40 30.18 15.51
N LEU A 10 -31.22 30.78 15.68
CA LEU A 10 -30.39 31.26 14.57
C LEU A 10 -29.71 30.07 13.88
N LEU A 11 -30.20 29.73 12.70
CA LEU A 11 -29.54 28.79 11.79
C LEU A 11 -28.43 29.56 11.07
N THR A 12 -27.19 29.40 11.48
CA THR A 12 -26.02 29.88 10.73
C THR A 12 -25.78 28.94 9.54
N PHE A 13 -26.17 29.37 8.36
CA PHE A 13 -25.75 28.77 7.08
C PHE A 13 -24.24 28.98 6.90
N LEU A 14 -23.45 27.90 6.99
CA LEU A 14 -22.08 27.87 6.47
C LEU A 14 -22.16 27.92 4.94
N LEU A 15 -21.87 29.07 4.36
CA LEU A 15 -21.65 29.21 2.93
C LEU A 15 -20.38 28.41 2.55
N PRO A 16 -20.40 27.59 1.50
CA PRO A 16 -19.19 26.96 1.01
C PRO A 16 -18.21 28.03 0.53
N GLY A 17 -16.99 28.01 1.12
CA GLY A 17 -15.94 28.95 0.77
C GLY A 17 -15.65 28.88 -0.73
N THR A 18 -15.63 30.03 -1.38
CA THR A 18 -15.20 30.20 -2.78
C THR A 18 -13.80 29.61 -2.95
N PRO A 19 -13.55 28.78 -3.98
CA PRO A 19 -12.21 28.28 -4.25
C PRO A 19 -11.28 29.46 -4.55
N LEU A 20 -10.08 29.42 -3.96
CA LEU A 20 -9.02 30.39 -4.22
C LEU A 20 -8.69 30.33 -5.71
N ALA A 21 -9.13 31.33 -6.47
CA ALA A 21 -8.83 31.42 -7.89
C ALA A 21 -7.32 31.60 -8.06
N ALA A 22 -6.65 30.58 -8.60
CA ALA A 22 -5.26 30.68 -8.98
C ALA A 22 -5.11 31.79 -10.02
N GLN A 23 -4.35 32.85 -9.71
CA GLN A 23 -3.97 33.87 -10.69
C GLN A 23 -2.98 33.19 -11.65
N VAL A 24 -3.47 32.85 -12.84
CA VAL A 24 -2.67 32.22 -13.90
C VAL A 24 -1.75 33.30 -14.49
N PRO A 25 -0.42 33.08 -14.57
CA PRO A 25 0.46 33.97 -15.28
C PRO A 25 0.04 34.08 -16.75
N ALA A 26 -0.06 35.32 -17.29
CA ALA A 26 -0.63 35.59 -18.60
C ALA A 26 0.22 35.10 -19.80
N GLN A 27 1.48 34.70 -19.58
CA GLN A 27 2.36 34.14 -20.63
C GLN A 27 3.30 33.06 -20.08
N ALA A 28 3.44 31.96 -20.84
CA ALA A 28 4.44 30.93 -20.53
C ALA A 28 5.85 31.56 -20.58
N PRO A 29 6.73 31.33 -19.60
CA PRO A 29 8.07 31.89 -19.62
C PRO A 29 8.85 31.35 -20.85
N ALA A 30 9.73 32.17 -21.40
CA ALA A 30 10.67 31.71 -22.42
C ALA A 30 11.50 30.58 -21.86
N THR A 31 11.78 29.57 -22.66
CA THR A 31 12.61 28.41 -22.25
C THR A 31 13.98 28.47 -22.92
N MET A 32 14.99 27.83 -22.27
CA MET A 32 16.32 27.66 -22.85
C MET A 32 16.59 26.16 -23.02
N GLY A 33 17.01 25.77 -24.20
CA GLY A 33 17.30 24.39 -24.54
C GLY A 33 18.63 23.91 -23.95
N VAL A 34 18.75 22.60 -23.69
CA VAL A 34 19.97 21.99 -23.15
C VAL A 34 21.22 22.28 -24.01
N SER A 35 21.06 22.40 -25.32
CA SER A 35 22.15 22.72 -26.25
C SER A 35 22.74 24.13 -26.08
N GLU A 36 22.02 25.05 -25.46
CA GLU A 36 22.48 26.41 -25.18
C GLU A 36 23.23 26.52 -23.86
N ILE A 37 23.05 25.56 -22.95
CA ILE A 37 23.60 25.59 -21.60
C ILE A 37 25.07 25.21 -21.58
N ARG A 38 25.89 25.98 -20.86
CA ARG A 38 27.35 25.81 -20.73
C ARG A 38 27.77 25.89 -19.27
N ALA A 39 28.89 25.21 -18.93
CA ALA A 39 29.51 25.35 -17.62
C ALA A 39 29.91 26.82 -17.35
N GLY A 40 29.81 27.24 -16.11
CA GLY A 40 30.06 28.60 -15.66
C GLY A 40 28.89 29.57 -15.81
N MET A 41 27.78 29.20 -16.54
CA MET A 41 26.58 30.01 -16.56
C MET A 41 25.98 30.11 -15.16
N LYS A 42 25.52 31.30 -14.80
CA LYS A 42 24.87 31.57 -13.52
C LYS A 42 23.38 31.77 -13.72
N GLY A 43 22.60 31.31 -12.76
CA GLY A 43 21.17 31.40 -12.78
C GLY A 43 20.59 31.44 -11.38
N HIS A 44 19.28 31.42 -11.30
CA HIS A 44 18.57 31.37 -10.03
C HIS A 44 17.42 30.37 -10.08
N GLY A 45 17.10 29.80 -8.93
CA GLY A 45 15.91 29.00 -8.72
C GLY A 45 14.94 29.67 -7.75
N ARG A 46 13.70 29.20 -7.74
CA ARG A 46 12.64 29.67 -6.83
C ARG A 46 12.14 28.48 -5.99
N THR A 47 11.98 28.70 -4.70
CA THR A 47 11.50 27.68 -3.78
C THR A 47 10.95 28.31 -2.51
N VAL A 48 10.33 27.54 -1.62
CA VAL A 48 9.94 27.98 -0.28
C VAL A 48 10.89 27.35 0.72
N PHE A 49 11.55 28.14 1.57
CA PHE A 49 12.36 27.62 2.68
C PHE A 49 11.61 27.63 3.99
N GLN A 50 10.69 28.59 4.19
CA GLN A 50 9.89 28.70 5.40
C GLN A 50 8.54 29.37 5.12
N GLY A 51 7.50 28.94 5.82
CA GLY A 51 6.13 29.42 5.62
C GLY A 51 5.60 29.12 4.22
N GLY A 52 4.88 30.08 3.63
CA GLY A 52 4.38 30.02 2.26
C GLY A 52 5.15 30.89 1.27
N LYS A 53 6.18 31.64 1.74
CA LYS A 53 6.88 32.64 0.91
C LYS A 53 7.84 31.97 -0.06
N ILE A 54 7.68 32.29 -1.37
CA ILE A 54 8.63 31.86 -2.39
C ILE A 54 9.87 32.75 -2.31
N GLU A 55 11.02 32.10 -2.19
CA GLU A 55 12.33 32.72 -2.08
C GLU A 55 13.22 32.30 -3.25
N ARG A 56 14.27 33.07 -3.47
CA ARG A 56 15.23 32.83 -4.54
C ARG A 56 16.51 32.22 -3.97
N PHE A 57 17.07 31.24 -4.68
CA PHE A 57 18.42 30.75 -4.50
C PHE A 57 19.21 30.90 -5.80
N GLU A 58 20.53 31.00 -5.71
CA GLU A 58 21.41 31.13 -6.85
C GLU A 58 22.03 29.77 -7.20
N PHE A 59 22.48 29.63 -8.46
CA PHE A 59 23.27 28.48 -8.86
C PHE A 59 24.27 28.83 -9.98
N GLU A 60 25.32 28.00 -10.07
CA GLU A 60 26.27 27.98 -11.17
C GLU A 60 26.22 26.62 -11.85
N VAL A 61 26.15 26.60 -13.18
CA VAL A 61 26.19 25.37 -13.98
C VAL A 61 27.57 24.77 -13.96
N LEU A 62 27.72 23.54 -13.50
CA LEU A 62 28.94 22.75 -13.51
C LEU A 62 29.15 22.05 -14.86
N GLY A 63 28.06 21.70 -15.54
CA GLY A 63 28.07 21.05 -16.83
C GLY A 63 26.75 20.37 -17.17
N VAL A 64 26.69 19.80 -18.36
CA VAL A 64 25.54 19.01 -18.83
C VAL A 64 25.96 17.55 -19.00
N GLN A 65 25.37 16.67 -18.20
CA GLN A 65 25.49 15.23 -18.36
C GLN A 65 24.52 14.80 -19.46
N LYS A 66 25.04 14.58 -20.67
CA LYS A 66 24.27 14.00 -21.77
C LYS A 66 24.06 12.50 -21.51
N ASN A 67 22.89 11.99 -21.83
CA ASN A 67 22.55 10.57 -21.60
C ASN A 67 22.70 10.15 -20.12
N ALA A 68 22.27 11.00 -19.19
CA ALA A 68 22.12 10.60 -17.78
C ALA A 68 21.23 9.35 -17.65
N ALA A 69 20.28 9.20 -18.58
CA ALA A 69 19.61 7.96 -18.95
C ALA A 69 19.42 7.96 -20.48
N PRO A 70 19.07 6.85 -21.15
CA PRO A 70 18.86 6.83 -22.59
C PRO A 70 17.87 7.92 -23.06
N GLY A 71 18.39 8.86 -23.88
CA GLY A 71 17.62 10.00 -24.40
C GLY A 71 17.30 11.10 -23.39
N ARG A 72 17.91 11.11 -22.20
CA ARG A 72 17.71 12.10 -21.15
C ARG A 72 18.98 12.78 -20.75
N SER A 73 18.90 14.06 -20.42
CA SER A 73 20.03 14.86 -19.97
C SER A 73 19.80 15.37 -18.54
N ARG A 74 20.89 15.70 -17.86
CA ARG A 74 20.86 16.33 -16.53
C ARG A 74 21.81 17.52 -16.52
N ILE A 75 21.35 18.66 -16.05
CA ILE A 75 22.16 19.86 -15.88
C ILE A 75 22.66 19.85 -14.44
N MET A 76 23.97 19.68 -14.27
CA MET A 76 24.61 19.68 -12.95
C MET A 76 24.89 21.11 -12.51
N VAL A 77 24.51 21.44 -11.28
CA VAL A 77 24.65 22.78 -10.72
C VAL A 77 25.21 22.74 -9.29
N ARG A 78 25.94 23.80 -8.91
CA ARG A 78 26.23 24.13 -7.52
C ARG A 78 25.31 25.26 -7.11
N ALA A 79 24.43 25.00 -6.14
CA ALA A 79 23.49 25.97 -5.61
C ALA A 79 24.09 26.78 -4.46
N SER A 80 23.50 27.93 -4.15
CA SER A 80 23.88 28.78 -3.02
C SER A 80 22.72 29.69 -2.61
N GLY A 81 22.82 30.29 -1.44
CA GLY A 81 21.78 31.16 -0.87
C GLY A 81 20.82 30.42 0.04
N GLY A 82 19.99 31.16 0.76
CA GLY A 82 19.13 30.60 1.81
C GLY A 82 19.91 29.74 2.80
N PRO A 83 19.36 28.61 3.25
CA PRO A 83 20.03 27.70 4.19
C PRO A 83 21.03 26.73 3.53
N LEU A 84 21.25 26.79 2.21
CA LEU A 84 21.92 25.73 1.43
C LEU A 84 23.39 25.52 1.81
N ALA A 85 24.06 26.52 2.39
CA ALA A 85 25.43 26.38 2.91
C ALA A 85 25.51 25.34 4.04
N ASP A 86 24.45 25.24 4.84
CA ASP A 86 24.41 24.36 6.03
C ASP A 86 23.65 23.06 5.75
N THR A 87 22.75 23.07 4.77
CA THR A 87 21.82 21.96 4.52
C THR A 87 22.18 21.11 3.30
N GLY A 88 22.96 21.63 2.35
CA GLY A 88 23.03 21.05 1.02
C GLY A 88 21.68 21.20 0.29
N ILE A 89 21.44 20.37 -0.73
CA ILE A 89 20.17 20.31 -1.43
C ILE A 89 19.13 19.60 -0.54
N LEU A 90 18.01 20.29 -0.28
CA LEU A 90 16.94 19.82 0.59
C LEU A 90 15.97 18.90 -0.15
N ALA A 91 15.59 17.77 0.43
CA ALA A 91 14.37 17.05 0.02
C ALA A 91 13.16 17.99 0.17
N GLY A 92 12.28 18.02 -0.85
CA GLY A 92 11.22 19.02 -0.97
C GLY A 92 11.58 20.24 -1.84
N MET A 93 12.88 20.44 -2.20
CA MET A 93 13.25 21.35 -3.30
C MET A 93 13.04 20.73 -4.68
N SER A 94 12.81 19.44 -4.76
CA SER A 94 12.43 18.77 -6.01
C SER A 94 11.28 19.51 -6.70
N GLY A 95 11.48 19.90 -7.96
CA GLY A 95 10.55 20.71 -8.72
C GLY A 95 10.85 22.21 -8.72
N SER A 96 11.80 22.72 -7.94
CA SER A 96 12.17 24.13 -7.93
C SER A 96 12.54 24.61 -9.33
N PRO A 97 11.79 25.55 -9.95
CA PRO A 97 12.08 26.03 -11.29
C PRO A 97 13.38 26.84 -11.30
N CYS A 98 14.23 26.58 -12.28
CA CYS A 98 15.55 27.19 -12.46
C CYS A 98 15.63 28.01 -13.74
N TYR A 99 16.20 29.21 -13.65
CA TYR A 99 16.23 30.20 -14.72
C TYR A 99 17.65 30.70 -14.99
N ILE A 100 17.99 30.90 -16.27
CA ILE A 100 19.18 31.62 -16.75
C ILE A 100 18.67 32.74 -17.68
N ASP A 101 19.10 33.96 -17.46
CA ASP A 101 18.69 35.15 -18.25
C ASP A 101 17.16 35.27 -18.41
N GLY A 102 16.42 34.93 -17.33
CA GLY A 102 14.95 34.97 -17.32
C GLY A 102 14.27 33.83 -18.06
N LYS A 103 15.02 32.91 -18.69
CA LYS A 103 14.50 31.75 -19.41
C LYS A 103 14.50 30.52 -18.49
N LEU A 104 13.39 29.78 -18.46
CA LEU A 104 13.26 28.56 -17.70
C LEU A 104 14.09 27.43 -18.34
N ILE A 105 15.05 26.88 -17.61
CA ILE A 105 15.93 25.80 -18.08
C ILE A 105 15.44 24.42 -17.63
N GLY A 106 14.71 24.33 -16.53
CA GLY A 106 14.24 23.07 -15.94
C GLY A 106 13.87 23.20 -14.48
N ALA A 107 13.81 22.07 -13.81
CA ALA A 107 13.51 21.98 -12.39
C ALA A 107 14.56 21.16 -11.63
N LEU A 108 14.97 21.64 -10.45
CA LEU A 108 15.85 20.89 -9.55
C LEU A 108 15.19 19.56 -9.20
N SER A 109 15.88 18.45 -9.38
CA SER A 109 15.30 17.11 -9.28
C SER A 109 16.13 16.10 -8.50
N THR A 110 17.44 16.32 -8.38
CA THR A 110 18.33 15.40 -7.69
C THR A 110 19.29 16.15 -6.79
N GLY A 111 19.71 15.51 -5.71
CA GLY A 111 20.82 15.90 -4.83
C GLY A 111 21.75 14.73 -4.64
N ILE A 112 22.79 14.91 -3.87
CA ILE A 112 23.80 13.89 -3.54
C ILE A 112 23.77 13.70 -2.03
N ALA A 113 23.53 12.46 -1.57
CA ALA A 113 23.56 12.19 -0.14
C ALA A 113 24.98 12.39 0.42
N PHE A 114 25.08 12.90 1.66
CA PHE A 114 26.36 13.20 2.35
C PHE A 114 27.25 14.20 1.60
N GLU A 115 26.67 15.05 0.77
CA GLU A 115 27.43 16.09 0.07
C GLU A 115 28.00 17.16 1.03
N LYS A 116 29.19 17.66 0.70
CA LYS A 116 29.80 18.79 1.43
C LYS A 116 29.42 20.14 0.80
N GLU A 117 29.06 20.14 -0.46
CA GLU A 117 28.68 21.31 -1.24
C GLU A 117 27.29 21.06 -1.83
N PRO A 118 26.41 22.07 -1.91
CA PRO A 118 25.06 21.92 -2.43
C PRO A 118 25.04 21.68 -3.95
N ILE A 119 25.45 20.47 -4.36
CA ILE A 119 25.48 20.04 -5.76
C ILE A 119 24.21 19.26 -6.07
N GLY A 120 23.50 19.68 -7.12
CA GLY A 120 22.27 19.03 -7.56
C GLY A 120 22.18 18.92 -9.07
N GLY A 121 21.15 18.21 -9.52
CA GLY A 121 20.81 18.04 -10.92
C GLY A 121 19.47 18.67 -11.25
N ILE A 122 19.40 19.32 -12.41
CA ILE A 122 18.19 19.90 -12.96
C ILE A 122 17.72 19.01 -14.12
N THR A 123 16.46 18.60 -14.08
CA THR A 123 15.78 17.97 -15.22
C THR A 123 15.41 19.06 -16.24
N PRO A 124 15.84 18.94 -17.51
CA PRO A 124 15.56 19.94 -18.53
C PRO A 124 14.07 20.18 -18.74
N ILE A 125 13.67 21.45 -18.92
CA ILE A 125 12.25 21.81 -19.05
C ILE A 125 11.58 21.17 -20.26
N ALA A 126 12.29 20.98 -21.36
CA ALA A 126 11.74 20.34 -22.56
C ALA A 126 11.25 18.92 -22.27
N GLU A 127 11.99 18.14 -21.46
CA GLU A 127 11.63 16.78 -21.07
C GLU A 127 10.41 16.74 -20.15
N MET A 128 10.13 17.82 -19.42
CA MET A 128 8.98 17.94 -18.53
C MET A 128 7.72 18.42 -19.27
N LEU A 129 7.87 19.40 -20.20
CA LEU A 129 6.73 20.00 -20.92
C LEU A 129 6.00 19.01 -21.82
N ASP A 130 6.68 17.99 -22.35
CA ASP A 130 6.03 16.95 -23.15
C ASP A 130 4.93 16.22 -22.37
N GLN A 131 5.05 16.14 -21.05
CA GLN A 131 4.03 15.52 -20.21
C GLN A 131 2.73 16.32 -20.13
N LEU A 132 2.79 17.66 -20.27
CA LEU A 132 1.57 18.49 -20.20
C LEU A 132 0.55 18.15 -21.29
N ARG A 133 1.01 17.63 -22.44
CA ARG A 133 0.14 17.23 -23.55
C ARG A 133 -0.63 15.95 -23.23
N ASP A 134 -0.04 15.08 -22.43
CA ASP A 134 -0.51 13.72 -22.15
C ASP A 134 -1.33 13.62 -20.85
N ILE A 135 -1.55 14.73 -20.12
CA ILE A 135 -2.29 14.71 -18.86
C ILE A 135 -3.75 14.29 -19.11
N PRO A 136 -4.23 13.19 -18.52
CA PRO A 136 -5.65 12.81 -18.60
C PRO A 136 -6.54 13.86 -17.92
N GLU A 137 -7.53 14.40 -18.62
CA GLU A 137 -8.49 15.38 -18.08
C GLU A 137 -9.42 14.75 -17.01
N THR A 138 -9.70 13.47 -17.16
CA THR A 138 -10.48 12.68 -16.18
C THR A 138 -9.58 11.76 -15.39
N SER A 139 -10.10 11.25 -14.28
CA SER A 139 -9.42 10.16 -13.55
C SER A 139 -9.06 9.03 -14.52
N PRO A 140 -7.80 8.56 -14.55
CA PRO A 140 -7.36 7.56 -15.52
C PRO A 140 -8.27 6.34 -15.50
N SER A 141 -8.54 5.81 -16.69
CA SER A 141 -9.25 4.54 -16.84
C SER A 141 -8.65 3.46 -15.93
N ARG A 142 -9.50 2.56 -15.48
CA ARG A 142 -9.19 1.48 -14.54
C ARG A 142 -8.25 0.42 -15.13
N THR A 143 -7.13 0.84 -15.71
CA THR A 143 -6.11 -0.07 -16.21
C THR A 143 -5.40 -0.69 -15.00
N PRO A 144 -5.40 -2.00 -14.85
CA PRO A 144 -4.72 -2.66 -13.75
C PRO A 144 -3.20 -2.49 -13.88
N LEU A 145 -2.52 -2.44 -12.75
CA LEU A 145 -1.06 -2.48 -12.73
C LEU A 145 -0.59 -3.91 -12.99
N ILE A 146 0.01 -4.12 -14.16
CA ILE A 146 0.65 -5.40 -14.48
C ILE A 146 2.12 -5.30 -14.09
N LEU A 147 2.52 -6.07 -13.08
CA LEU A 147 3.91 -6.22 -12.68
C LEU A 147 4.49 -7.47 -13.35
N PRO A 148 5.38 -7.35 -14.37
CA PRO A 148 5.79 -8.48 -15.20
C PRO A 148 6.45 -9.63 -14.46
N LYS A 149 6.98 -9.39 -13.26
CA LYS A 149 7.66 -10.39 -12.41
C LYS A 149 6.74 -11.02 -11.35
N LEU A 150 5.49 -10.56 -11.24
CA LEU A 150 4.56 -11.02 -10.21
C LEU A 150 3.38 -11.76 -10.86
N GLU A 151 3.32 -13.04 -10.59
CA GLU A 151 2.21 -13.88 -10.98
C GLU A 151 1.07 -13.75 -9.95
N PRO A 152 -0.19 -13.57 -10.38
CA PRO A 152 -1.33 -13.46 -9.47
C PRO A 152 -1.42 -14.58 -8.41
N PRO A 153 -1.13 -15.85 -8.73
CA PRO A 153 -1.11 -16.92 -7.74
C PRO A 153 -0.12 -16.69 -6.59
N LYS A 154 1.07 -16.13 -6.89
CA LYS A 154 2.08 -15.84 -5.85
C LYS A 154 1.61 -14.73 -4.89
N VAL A 155 0.99 -13.69 -5.45
CA VAL A 155 0.45 -12.58 -4.65
C VAL A 155 -0.69 -13.08 -3.75
N LEU A 156 -1.60 -13.88 -4.30
CA LEU A 156 -2.71 -14.43 -3.53
C LEU A 156 -2.24 -15.41 -2.46
N LYS A 157 -1.23 -16.23 -2.75
CA LYS A 157 -0.64 -17.10 -1.74
C LYS A 157 -0.06 -16.32 -0.58
N ALA A 158 0.72 -15.27 -0.86
CA ALA A 158 1.25 -14.39 0.16
C ALA A 158 0.10 -13.76 0.98
N ALA A 159 -0.96 -13.29 0.32
CA ALA A 159 -2.15 -12.74 0.96
C ALA A 159 -2.83 -13.75 1.90
N LEU A 160 -3.07 -14.98 1.43
CA LEU A 160 -3.68 -16.06 2.22
C LEU A 160 -2.79 -16.50 3.40
N ALA A 161 -1.47 -16.40 3.24
CA ALA A 161 -0.50 -16.65 4.33
C ALA A 161 -0.33 -15.46 5.28
N GLY A 162 -1.02 -14.33 5.04
CA GLY A 162 -0.90 -13.11 5.83
C GLY A 162 0.46 -12.42 5.71
N GLN A 163 1.15 -12.62 4.59
CA GLN A 163 2.49 -12.09 4.32
C GLN A 163 2.42 -10.98 3.27
N MET A 164 2.74 -9.76 3.68
CA MET A 164 2.85 -8.64 2.76
C MET A 164 4.18 -8.71 2.00
N LEU A 165 4.13 -8.58 0.67
CA LEU A 165 5.31 -8.48 -0.17
C LEU A 165 5.94 -7.10 0.01
N ASP A 166 7.27 -7.04 0.10
CA ASP A 166 8.00 -5.79 0.25
C ASP A 166 8.11 -5.00 -1.08
N PHE A 167 8.46 -3.72 -0.98
CA PHE A 167 8.56 -2.83 -2.13
C PHE A 167 9.58 -3.29 -3.16
N ARG A 168 10.72 -3.85 -2.74
CA ARG A 168 11.77 -4.32 -3.67
C ARG A 168 11.27 -5.49 -4.51
N THR A 169 10.51 -6.38 -3.88
CA THR A 169 9.86 -7.50 -4.60
C THR A 169 8.86 -6.98 -5.63
N LEU A 170 8.12 -5.91 -5.30
CA LEU A 170 7.09 -5.33 -6.17
C LEU A 170 7.68 -4.49 -7.31
N MET A 171 8.58 -3.57 -6.99
CA MET A 171 9.04 -2.51 -7.88
C MET A 171 10.50 -2.64 -8.31
N GLY A 172 11.26 -3.53 -7.70
CA GLY A 172 12.71 -3.60 -7.84
C GLY A 172 13.44 -2.61 -6.94
N GLU A 173 14.73 -2.40 -7.20
CA GLU A 173 15.52 -1.43 -6.44
C GLU A 173 15.22 0.01 -6.88
N ALA A 174 15.15 0.92 -5.91
CA ALA A 174 15.02 2.34 -6.18
C ALA A 174 16.32 2.89 -6.80
N ASP A 175 16.21 3.95 -7.60
CA ASP A 175 17.38 4.67 -8.11
C ASP A 175 18.21 5.22 -6.93
N PRO A 176 19.45 4.79 -6.75
CA PRO A 176 20.29 5.24 -5.63
C PRO A 176 20.65 6.74 -5.69
N GLN A 177 20.45 7.38 -6.84
CA GLN A 177 20.69 8.83 -7.03
C GLN A 177 19.43 9.68 -6.80
N ALA A 178 18.24 9.07 -6.71
CA ALA A 178 17.04 9.80 -6.37
C ALA A 178 17.10 10.27 -4.91
N LEU A 179 16.74 11.53 -4.66
CA LEU A 179 16.52 11.98 -3.29
C LEU A 179 15.35 11.19 -2.69
N PRO A 180 15.52 10.59 -1.50
CA PRO A 180 14.42 9.91 -0.86
C PRO A 180 13.29 10.91 -0.58
N MET A 181 12.06 10.50 -0.86
CA MET A 181 10.88 11.31 -0.60
C MET A 181 10.67 11.41 0.92
N THR A 182 10.59 12.62 1.44
CA THR A 182 10.25 12.82 2.85
C THR A 182 8.74 12.75 3.03
N LEU A 183 8.28 11.79 3.82
CA LEU A 183 6.91 11.68 4.27
C LEU A 183 6.79 12.38 5.62
N ALA A 184 6.15 13.54 5.60
CA ALA A 184 5.93 14.36 6.79
C ALA A 184 4.50 14.17 7.31
N GLY A 185 4.33 14.23 8.62
CA GLY A 185 3.03 14.10 9.27
C GLY A 185 3.12 13.58 10.69
N SER A 186 2.24 12.66 11.06
CA SER A 186 2.25 12.03 12.36
C SER A 186 3.53 11.23 12.60
N ALA A 187 4.01 11.20 13.83
CA ALA A 187 5.15 10.37 14.19
C ALA A 187 4.78 8.89 14.06
N LEU A 188 5.53 8.16 13.24
CA LEU A 188 5.32 6.72 13.06
C LEU A 188 6.18 5.91 14.03
N GLY A 189 5.59 4.93 14.68
CA GLY A 189 6.28 3.91 15.47
C GLY A 189 7.16 3.00 14.61
N THR A 190 8.07 2.28 15.24
CA THR A 190 9.05 1.42 14.55
C THR A 190 8.39 0.35 13.66
N GLU A 191 7.30 -0.26 14.13
CA GLU A 191 6.60 -1.30 13.37
C GLU A 191 5.90 -0.72 12.13
N ALA A 192 5.31 0.46 12.24
CA ALA A 192 4.71 1.17 11.10
C ALA A 192 5.78 1.53 10.05
N GLN A 193 6.96 2.02 10.49
CA GLN A 193 8.07 2.32 9.58
C GLN A 193 8.63 1.08 8.87
N ARG A 194 8.68 -0.07 9.53
CA ARG A 194 9.14 -1.34 8.94
C ARG A 194 8.32 -1.80 7.73
N LEU A 195 7.02 -1.44 7.70
CA LEU A 195 6.14 -1.75 6.56
C LEU A 195 6.58 -1.05 5.26
N TRP A 196 7.43 -0.02 5.37
CA TRP A 196 7.99 0.74 4.26
C TRP A 196 9.44 0.32 3.91
N ALA A 197 9.87 -0.83 4.40
CA ALA A 197 11.22 -1.31 4.09
C ALA A 197 11.43 -1.44 2.57
N GLY A 198 12.52 -0.86 2.08
CA GLY A 198 12.86 -0.83 0.65
C GLY A 198 12.20 0.29 -0.16
N TRP A 199 11.24 1.03 0.39
CA TRP A 199 10.71 2.22 -0.24
C TRP A 199 11.75 3.36 -0.17
N PRO A 200 11.87 4.20 -1.22
CA PRO A 200 12.76 5.35 -1.22
C PRO A 200 12.15 6.51 -0.43
N VAL A 201 11.84 6.29 0.84
CA VAL A 201 11.19 7.27 1.71
C VAL A 201 11.92 7.43 3.04
N THR A 202 11.82 8.64 3.61
CA THR A 202 12.19 8.96 4.98
C THR A 202 10.98 9.54 5.70
N PHE A 203 10.85 9.31 7.00
CA PHE A 203 9.73 9.82 7.78
C PHE A 203 10.16 10.97 8.66
N ALA A 204 9.33 12.01 8.74
CA ALA A 204 9.52 13.16 9.59
C ALA A 204 8.24 13.46 10.37
N ALA A 205 8.34 13.48 11.70
CA ALA A 205 7.25 13.98 12.53
C ALA A 205 7.09 15.48 12.30
N ALA A 206 5.91 15.92 11.91
CA ALA A 206 5.61 17.30 11.65
C ALA A 206 4.60 17.83 12.69
N PRO A 207 4.76 19.07 13.17
CA PRO A 207 3.79 19.67 14.07
C PRO A 207 2.46 19.86 13.35
N THR A 208 1.35 19.74 14.06
CA THR A 208 0.06 20.19 13.55
C THR A 208 0.11 21.71 13.44
N LEU A 209 -0.04 22.24 12.23
CA LEU A 209 -0.07 23.68 12.05
C LEU A 209 -1.41 24.22 12.51
N THR A 210 -1.36 25.23 13.39
CA THR A 210 -2.54 26.01 13.83
C THR A 210 -2.87 27.15 12.86
N GLY A 211 -2.07 27.31 11.79
CA GLY A 211 -2.24 28.32 10.76
C GLY A 211 -3.39 28.02 9.80
N GLY A 212 -4.04 29.09 9.32
CA GLY A 212 -5.12 28.99 8.36
C GLY A 212 -4.65 28.83 6.91
N ARG A 213 -5.59 28.85 5.95
CA ARG A 213 -5.32 28.82 4.49
C ARG A 213 -4.39 29.94 4.02
N GLU A 214 -4.27 31.03 4.79
CA GLU A 214 -3.42 32.19 4.48
C GLU A 214 -1.92 31.87 4.52
N ASP A 215 -1.52 30.81 5.24
CA ASP A 215 -0.13 30.39 5.36
C ASP A 215 0.33 29.45 4.22
N ALA A 216 -0.58 29.06 3.35
CA ALA A 216 -0.25 28.21 2.21
C ALA A 216 0.58 28.96 1.16
N SER A 217 1.56 28.27 0.59
CA SER A 217 2.32 28.77 -0.54
C SER A 217 1.41 29.02 -1.76
N PRO A 218 1.65 30.10 -2.54
CA PRO A 218 0.91 30.33 -3.78
C PRO A 218 1.12 29.21 -4.79
N LEU A 219 0.06 28.93 -5.58
CA LEU A 219 0.08 27.90 -6.63
C LEU A 219 0.72 28.43 -7.91
N GLU A 220 1.98 28.83 -7.82
CA GLU A 220 2.80 29.33 -8.91
C GLU A 220 4.20 28.69 -8.92
N PRO A 221 4.99 28.81 -10.00
CA PRO A 221 6.34 28.25 -10.06
C PRO A 221 7.21 28.67 -8.88
N GLY A 222 7.72 27.70 -8.10
CA GLY A 222 8.45 27.88 -6.84
C GLY A 222 7.62 27.63 -5.59
N GLY A 223 6.28 27.60 -5.69
CA GLY A 223 5.39 27.31 -4.57
C GLY A 223 5.43 25.83 -4.16
N MET A 224 4.94 25.54 -2.96
CA MET A 224 4.94 24.19 -2.39
C MET A 224 3.58 23.50 -2.56
N VAL A 225 3.63 22.22 -2.87
CA VAL A 225 2.48 21.32 -2.82
C VAL A 225 2.81 20.06 -2.03
N ALA A 226 1.78 19.43 -1.50
CA ALA A 226 1.85 18.14 -0.85
C ALA A 226 0.94 17.14 -1.57
N ILE A 227 1.39 15.90 -1.64
CA ILE A 227 0.60 14.76 -2.07
C ILE A 227 0.21 14.03 -0.81
N THR A 228 -1.07 14.08 -0.47
CA THR A 228 -1.59 13.47 0.76
C THR A 228 -1.76 11.98 0.54
N LEU A 229 -0.99 11.18 1.28
CA LEU A 229 -1.05 9.73 1.24
C LEU A 229 -2.12 9.19 2.19
N MET A 230 -2.23 9.83 3.34
CA MET A 230 -3.21 9.50 4.38
C MET A 230 -3.61 10.75 5.15
N GLN A 231 -4.86 10.82 5.58
CA GLN A 231 -5.39 11.87 6.46
C GLN A 231 -6.41 11.32 7.45
N GLY A 232 -6.69 12.08 8.51
CA GLY A 232 -7.65 11.74 9.55
C GLY A 232 -7.00 11.59 10.92
N ASP A 233 -7.14 10.44 11.57
CA ASP A 233 -6.48 10.19 12.86
C ASP A 233 -4.97 9.89 12.72
N LEU A 234 -4.48 9.84 11.48
CA LEU A 234 -3.07 9.78 11.11
C LEU A 234 -2.88 10.56 9.80
N ASP A 235 -1.97 11.53 9.80
CA ASP A 235 -1.61 12.31 8.63
C ASP A 235 -0.25 11.88 8.08
N LEU A 236 -0.17 11.73 6.74
CA LEU A 236 1.06 11.40 6.04
C LEU A 236 1.04 12.00 4.64
N ALA A 237 2.02 12.85 4.32
CA ALA A 237 2.11 13.51 3.04
C ALA A 237 3.55 13.61 2.52
N ALA A 238 3.70 13.52 1.20
CA ALA A 238 4.93 13.87 0.48
C ALA A 238 4.84 15.28 -0.04
N SER A 239 5.92 16.05 0.02
CA SER A 239 5.92 17.44 -0.43
C SER A 239 6.99 17.72 -1.49
N GLY A 240 6.70 18.70 -2.35
CA GLY A 240 7.62 19.17 -3.36
C GLY A 240 7.23 20.54 -3.93
N THR A 241 7.98 20.98 -4.92
CA THR A 241 7.88 22.33 -5.47
C THR A 241 7.21 22.33 -6.84
N ILE A 242 6.46 23.38 -7.14
CA ILE A 242 5.82 23.61 -8.43
C ILE A 242 6.87 24.08 -9.42
N SER A 243 7.03 23.34 -10.52
CA SER A 243 7.98 23.66 -11.58
C SER A 243 7.39 24.61 -12.62
N TYR A 244 6.12 24.38 -12.99
CA TYR A 244 5.47 25.10 -14.08
C TYR A 244 3.94 25.03 -13.94
N VAL A 245 3.25 26.09 -14.35
CA VAL A 245 1.79 26.16 -14.36
C VAL A 245 1.32 26.71 -15.72
N SER A 246 0.35 26.06 -16.34
CA SER A 246 -0.29 26.49 -17.57
C SER A 246 -1.79 26.23 -17.49
N GLY A 247 -2.56 27.29 -17.23
CA GLY A 247 -3.98 27.18 -16.97
C GLY A 247 -4.24 26.30 -15.74
N LYS A 248 -4.98 25.21 -15.92
CA LYS A 248 -5.21 24.22 -14.86
C LYS A 248 -4.11 23.16 -14.76
N ARG A 249 -3.18 23.11 -15.71
CA ARG A 249 -2.14 22.09 -15.77
C ARG A 249 -0.91 22.52 -14.98
N ILE A 250 -0.37 21.60 -14.18
CA ILE A 250 0.73 21.85 -13.27
C ILE A 250 1.79 20.76 -13.40
N LEU A 251 3.08 21.16 -13.38
CA LEU A 251 4.24 20.25 -13.33
C LEU A 251 4.95 20.37 -11.98
N LEU A 252 5.39 19.25 -11.43
CA LEU A 252 5.94 19.13 -10.09
C LEU A 252 7.18 18.22 -10.08
N PHE A 253 8.01 18.36 -9.04
CA PHE A 253 9.11 17.48 -8.63
C PHE A 253 10.30 17.37 -9.58
N GLY A 254 10.13 17.42 -10.90
CA GLY A 254 11.22 17.18 -11.85
C GLY A 254 11.75 15.73 -11.90
N HIS A 255 11.14 14.82 -11.15
CA HIS A 255 11.39 13.37 -11.12
C HIS A 255 10.07 12.63 -10.84
N GLN A 256 10.06 11.30 -11.00
CA GLN A 256 8.92 10.46 -10.66
C GLN A 256 8.68 10.36 -9.15
N LEU A 257 7.45 10.03 -8.78
CA LEU A 257 7.13 9.49 -7.46
C LEU A 257 7.32 7.96 -7.45
N PHE A 258 6.56 7.26 -8.28
CA PHE A 258 6.58 5.79 -8.40
C PHE A 258 6.73 5.32 -9.86
N ASN A 259 6.77 6.25 -10.83
CA ASN A 259 6.86 5.99 -12.28
C ASN A 259 5.75 5.07 -12.81
N LEU A 260 4.52 5.27 -12.36
CA LEU A 260 3.37 4.42 -12.73
C LEU A 260 2.58 4.90 -13.95
N GLY A 261 3.01 6.00 -14.59
CA GLY A 261 2.27 6.58 -15.71
C GLY A 261 1.01 7.30 -15.25
N PRO A 262 -0.19 6.97 -15.81
CA PRO A 262 -1.44 7.58 -15.36
C PRO A 262 -1.78 7.23 -13.91
N VAL A 263 -2.03 8.25 -13.07
CA VAL A 263 -2.32 8.13 -11.63
C VAL A 263 -3.50 9.03 -11.24
N ASP A 264 -4.03 8.82 -10.04
CA ASP A 264 -5.08 9.66 -9.45
C ASP A 264 -4.73 9.91 -7.98
N LEU A 265 -3.90 10.94 -7.72
CA LEU A 265 -3.36 11.19 -6.38
C LEU A 265 -3.79 12.58 -5.89
N PRO A 266 -4.24 12.71 -4.62
CA PRO A 266 -4.72 13.98 -4.08
C PRO A 266 -3.56 14.97 -3.92
N MET A 267 -3.76 16.19 -4.44
CA MET A 267 -2.79 17.28 -4.37
C MET A 267 -3.34 18.41 -3.49
N TRP A 268 -2.53 18.84 -2.54
CA TRP A 268 -2.83 19.88 -1.58
C TRP A 268 -1.84 21.04 -1.71
N SER A 269 -2.28 22.26 -1.43
CA SER A 269 -1.34 23.34 -1.15
C SER A 269 -0.56 23.02 0.12
N ALA A 270 0.65 23.55 0.27
CA ALA A 270 1.49 23.25 1.40
C ALA A 270 2.18 24.50 1.96
N THR A 271 2.60 24.41 3.21
CA THR A 271 3.44 25.38 3.90
C THR A 271 4.64 24.66 4.52
N VAL A 272 5.79 25.33 4.64
CA VAL A 272 7.01 24.78 5.22
C VAL A 272 7.15 25.27 6.65
N ALA A 273 6.99 24.37 7.63
CA ALA A 273 7.17 24.70 9.03
C ALA A 273 8.62 25.13 9.33
N THR A 274 9.58 24.37 8.81
CA THR A 274 11.01 24.65 8.92
C THR A 274 11.81 23.81 7.93
N THR A 275 13.08 24.15 7.74
CA THR A 275 14.07 23.30 7.09
C THR A 275 14.87 22.56 8.17
N VAL A 276 15.15 21.28 7.95
CA VAL A 276 15.92 20.42 8.85
C VAL A 276 17.25 20.09 8.21
N SER A 277 18.35 20.57 8.83
CA SER A 277 19.71 20.17 8.43
C SER A 277 20.02 18.77 8.96
N SER A 278 20.55 17.92 8.10
CA SER A 278 20.94 16.55 8.43
C SER A 278 22.20 16.16 7.67
N TYR A 279 23.10 15.42 8.31
CA TYR A 279 24.29 14.90 7.64
C TYR A 279 23.98 13.91 6.51
N GLN A 280 22.85 13.18 6.62
CA GLN A 280 22.47 12.19 5.62
C GLN A 280 21.62 12.79 4.51
N ASN A 281 20.54 13.47 4.88
CA ASN A 281 19.58 14.04 3.95
C ASN A 281 18.79 15.17 4.64
N SER A 282 19.10 16.39 4.27
CA SER A 282 18.35 17.56 4.75
C SER A 282 17.00 17.66 4.05
N PHE A 283 15.98 18.18 4.72
CA PHE A 283 14.64 18.24 4.17
C PHE A 283 13.82 19.43 4.65
N LYS A 284 12.78 19.77 3.89
CA LYS A 284 11.74 20.70 4.30
C LYS A 284 10.67 19.94 5.06
N LEU A 285 10.36 20.39 6.25
CA LEU A 285 9.23 19.91 7.02
C LEU A 285 7.97 20.64 6.53
N ALA A 286 7.36 20.13 5.49
CA ALA A 286 6.21 20.73 4.83
C ALA A 286 4.92 20.00 5.18
N MET A 287 3.84 20.78 5.34
CA MET A 287 2.52 20.30 5.76
C MET A 287 1.46 20.63 4.71
N PRO A 288 0.52 19.70 4.42
CA PRO A 288 -0.64 20.01 3.58
C PRO A 288 -1.56 21.01 4.30
N VAL A 289 -2.14 21.93 3.54
CA VAL A 289 -3.05 22.97 4.04
C VAL A 289 -4.47 22.78 3.53
N ALA A 290 -4.65 22.70 2.21
CA ALA A 290 -5.96 22.56 1.59
C ALA A 290 -5.88 21.79 0.26
N PRO A 291 -6.92 21.02 -0.10
CA PRO A 291 -6.97 20.35 -1.40
C PRO A 291 -7.02 21.39 -2.53
N VAL A 292 -6.18 21.20 -3.55
CA VAL A 292 -6.06 22.12 -4.70
C VAL A 292 -6.19 21.43 -6.04
N GLY A 293 -6.15 20.09 -6.09
CA GLY A 293 -6.25 19.36 -7.33
C GLY A 293 -5.88 17.90 -7.20
N ALA A 294 -5.54 17.30 -8.34
CA ALA A 294 -5.08 15.91 -8.40
C ALA A 294 -3.93 15.75 -9.38
N LEU A 295 -2.96 14.90 -9.03
CA LEU A 295 -1.97 14.39 -9.98
C LEU A 295 -2.63 13.37 -10.89
N ARG A 296 -2.31 13.45 -12.18
CA ARG A 296 -2.85 12.58 -13.22
C ARG A 296 -1.79 11.77 -13.95
N LEU A 297 -0.53 12.17 -13.85
CA LEU A 297 0.57 11.53 -14.56
C LEU A 297 1.83 11.54 -13.70
N ASP A 298 2.46 10.36 -13.58
CA ASP A 298 3.71 10.14 -12.86
C ASP A 298 4.72 9.48 -13.78
N ARG A 299 5.70 10.26 -14.28
CA ARG A 299 6.74 9.82 -15.21
C ARG A 299 8.13 10.22 -14.72
N SER A 300 9.14 9.60 -15.31
CA SER A 300 10.52 9.79 -14.92
C SER A 300 11.06 11.23 -15.01
N SER A 301 10.49 12.11 -15.84
CA SER A 301 10.89 13.51 -15.94
C SER A 301 10.09 14.45 -15.03
N GLY A 302 9.14 13.92 -14.25
CA GLY A 302 8.32 14.70 -13.32
C GLY A 302 6.92 14.18 -13.19
N VAL A 303 6.14 14.85 -12.38
CA VAL A 303 4.72 14.57 -12.16
C VAL A 303 3.89 15.72 -12.69
N ALA A 304 2.75 15.37 -13.25
CA ALA A 304 1.84 16.36 -13.80
C ALA A 304 0.42 16.19 -13.23
N GLY A 305 -0.28 17.29 -13.04
CA GLY A 305 -1.62 17.28 -12.44
C GLY A 305 -2.53 18.38 -12.96
N LEU A 306 -3.75 18.39 -12.42
CA LEU A 306 -4.81 19.33 -12.74
C LEU A 306 -5.28 20.03 -11.47
N LEU A 307 -5.20 21.35 -11.46
CA LEU A 307 -5.80 22.20 -10.44
C LEU A 307 -7.33 22.12 -10.52
N GLY A 308 -7.99 22.02 -9.38
CA GLY A 308 -9.44 21.89 -9.26
C GLY A 308 -9.99 20.49 -9.58
N ALA A 309 -9.13 19.53 -9.94
CA ALA A 309 -9.53 18.12 -10.05
C ALA A 309 -9.60 17.45 -8.68
N GLU A 310 -10.44 16.43 -8.55
CA GLU A 310 -10.55 15.61 -7.34
C GLU A 310 -9.90 14.25 -7.55
N ALA A 311 -9.16 13.77 -6.56
CA ALA A 311 -8.67 12.40 -6.49
C ALA A 311 -9.47 11.62 -5.46
N ARG A 312 -9.64 10.33 -5.72
CA ARG A 312 -10.38 9.45 -4.82
C ARG A 312 -9.49 8.96 -3.68
N MET A 313 -10.02 9.01 -2.47
CA MET A 313 -9.43 8.39 -1.29
C MET A 313 -10.24 7.16 -0.89
N VAL A 314 -9.61 6.19 -0.23
CA VAL A 314 -10.23 4.99 0.32
C VAL A 314 -10.56 5.24 1.79
N PRO A 315 -11.85 5.28 2.19
CA PRO A 315 -12.22 5.44 3.59
C PRO A 315 -11.93 4.18 4.38
N MET A 316 -11.24 4.33 5.52
CA MET A 316 -10.92 3.25 6.44
C MET A 316 -11.34 3.59 7.87
N ARG A 317 -11.92 2.62 8.56
CA ARG A 317 -12.34 2.74 9.96
C ARG A 317 -11.77 1.60 10.77
N ILE A 318 -11.24 1.93 11.96
CA ILE A 318 -10.75 0.96 12.93
C ILE A 318 -11.45 1.20 14.25
N GLY A 319 -12.15 0.17 14.76
CA GLY A 319 -12.62 0.11 16.14
C GLY A 319 -11.62 -0.72 16.96
N LEU A 320 -11.06 -0.16 18.03
CA LEU A 320 -10.12 -0.83 18.92
C LEU A 320 -10.73 -1.01 20.31
N ASN A 321 -10.89 -2.27 20.74
CA ASN A 321 -11.35 -2.67 22.06
C ASN A 321 -10.16 -3.21 22.88
N LEU A 322 -9.88 -2.61 24.02
CA LEU A 322 -8.78 -2.96 24.91
C LEU A 322 -9.23 -3.87 26.09
N GLY A 323 -10.19 -4.77 25.85
CA GLY A 323 -10.71 -5.69 26.86
C GLY A 323 -11.77 -5.09 27.79
N GLY A 324 -12.18 -3.82 27.57
CA GLY A 324 -13.20 -3.11 28.35
C GLY A 324 -14.52 -2.95 27.61
N LYS A 325 -15.45 -2.16 28.21
CA LYS A 325 -16.72 -1.80 27.59
C LYS A 325 -16.59 -0.72 26.50
N ARG A 326 -15.46 0.02 26.47
CA ARG A 326 -15.24 1.14 25.56
C ARG A 326 -14.45 0.67 24.34
N THR A 327 -14.96 1.01 23.17
CA THR A 327 -14.24 0.87 21.90
C THR A 327 -13.77 2.26 21.46
N LEU A 328 -12.48 2.39 21.16
CA LEU A 328 -11.90 3.56 20.52
C LEU A 328 -12.20 3.46 19.02
N HIS A 329 -12.52 4.58 18.39
CA HIS A 329 -12.84 4.62 16.96
C HIS A 329 -11.89 5.57 16.24
N PHE A 330 -11.28 5.07 15.18
CA PHE A 330 -10.33 5.81 14.33
C PHE A 330 -10.86 5.84 12.90
N ARG A 331 -10.61 6.95 12.21
CA ARG A 331 -11.02 7.21 10.84
C ARG A 331 -9.84 7.68 10.03
N PHE A 332 -9.66 7.08 8.88
CA PHE A 332 -8.60 7.41 7.93
C PHE A 332 -9.19 7.50 6.55
N GLU A 333 -8.59 8.34 5.73
CA GLU A 333 -8.73 8.31 4.28
C GLU A 333 -7.35 8.04 3.71
N ILE A 334 -7.19 6.96 2.97
CA ILE A 334 -5.92 6.53 2.40
C ILE A 334 -5.95 6.64 0.88
N MET A 335 -4.81 7.01 0.31
CA MET A 335 -4.63 7.18 -1.13
C MET A 335 -4.97 5.90 -1.89
N ASP A 336 -5.80 5.99 -2.93
CA ASP A 336 -6.14 4.88 -3.83
C ASP A 336 -5.00 4.66 -4.84
N HIS A 337 -4.04 3.80 -4.48
CA HIS A 337 -2.84 3.54 -5.25
C HIS A 337 -2.52 2.04 -5.28
N PRO A 338 -2.23 1.44 -6.43
CA PRO A 338 -2.13 -0.01 -6.56
C PRO A 338 -1.05 -0.65 -5.66
N VAL A 339 0.01 0.08 -5.32
CA VAL A 339 1.10 -0.42 -4.47
C VAL A 339 1.01 0.15 -3.05
N ALA A 340 0.68 1.44 -2.90
CA ALA A 340 0.76 2.11 -1.61
C ALA A 340 -0.46 1.88 -0.70
N THR A 341 -1.67 1.65 -1.24
CA THR A 341 -2.90 1.47 -0.43
C THR A 341 -2.74 0.39 0.63
N ALA A 342 -2.14 -0.74 0.27
CA ALA A 342 -1.89 -1.84 1.20
C ALA A 342 -0.93 -1.45 2.33
N ALA A 343 0.17 -0.78 2.00
CA ALA A 343 1.16 -0.31 2.98
C ALA A 343 0.56 0.77 3.90
N LEU A 344 -0.23 1.69 3.36
CA LEU A 344 -0.92 2.74 4.12
C LEU A 344 -1.95 2.15 5.09
N ALA A 345 -2.77 1.20 4.65
CA ALA A 345 -3.73 0.52 5.52
C ALA A 345 -3.03 -0.27 6.64
N ALA A 346 -1.96 -0.99 6.30
CA ALA A 346 -1.13 -1.68 7.29
C ALA A 346 -0.51 -0.69 8.29
N THR A 347 -0.04 0.48 7.82
CA THR A 347 0.48 1.56 8.67
C THR A 347 -0.57 2.09 9.62
N ALA A 348 -1.81 2.31 9.15
CA ALA A 348 -2.93 2.74 10.01
C ALA A 348 -3.21 1.72 11.12
N VAL A 349 -3.20 0.42 10.80
CA VAL A 349 -3.39 -0.65 11.81
C VAL A 349 -2.20 -0.69 12.78
N ALA A 350 -0.95 -0.72 12.28
CA ALA A 350 0.23 -0.76 13.12
C ALA A 350 0.26 0.44 14.08
N GLN A 351 0.07 1.65 13.57
CA GLN A 351 0.12 2.87 14.37
C GLN A 351 -1.02 2.95 15.39
N THR A 352 -2.22 2.50 15.03
CA THR A 352 -3.35 2.42 15.97
C THR A 352 -3.03 1.46 17.13
N LEU A 353 -2.40 0.33 16.83
CA LEU A 353 -2.00 -0.65 17.85
C LEU A 353 -0.80 -0.14 18.67
N ASP A 354 0.24 0.38 18.02
CA ASP A 354 1.43 0.92 18.71
C ASP A 354 1.09 2.05 19.71
N ALA A 355 0.09 2.87 19.38
CA ALA A 355 -0.31 3.98 20.22
C ALA A 355 -1.15 3.56 21.46
N HIS A 356 -1.80 2.39 21.44
CA HIS A 356 -2.81 2.03 22.43
C HIS A 356 -2.62 0.64 23.05
N VAL A 357 -1.87 -0.22 22.39
CA VAL A 357 -1.58 -1.59 22.85
C VAL A 357 -0.13 -1.65 23.29
N ARG A 358 0.19 -2.51 24.24
CA ARG A 358 1.55 -2.70 24.71
C ARG A 358 2.48 -3.10 23.54
N GLY A 359 3.58 -2.36 23.35
CA GLY A 359 4.51 -2.56 22.23
C GLY A 359 5.27 -3.88 22.27
N LEU A 360 5.52 -4.42 23.47
CA LEU A 360 6.15 -5.72 23.71
C LEU A 360 5.44 -6.45 24.85
N GLY A 361 5.17 -7.73 24.64
CA GLY A 361 4.57 -8.59 25.66
C GLY A 361 3.61 -9.61 25.06
N LEU A 362 3.17 -10.52 25.89
CA LEU A 362 2.20 -11.55 25.51
C LEU A 362 0.84 -10.91 25.23
N GLN A 363 0.37 -10.98 23.99
CA GLN A 363 -0.91 -10.42 23.60
C GLN A 363 -1.61 -11.28 22.55
N SER A 364 -2.92 -11.17 22.52
CA SER A 364 -3.77 -11.74 21.47
C SER A 364 -4.65 -10.65 20.89
N LEU A 365 -4.62 -10.55 19.58
CA LEU A 365 -5.41 -9.62 18.79
C LEU A 365 -6.44 -10.42 18.00
N SER A 366 -7.71 -10.26 18.28
CA SER A 366 -8.78 -10.77 17.43
C SER A 366 -9.33 -9.66 16.55
N MET A 367 -9.47 -9.94 15.27
CA MET A 367 -9.94 -8.98 14.27
C MET A 367 -11.12 -9.53 13.52
N GLN A 368 -12.13 -8.69 13.35
CA GLN A 368 -13.26 -8.89 12.46
C GLN A 368 -13.47 -7.64 11.61
N GLY A 369 -13.91 -7.82 10.38
CA GLY A 369 -14.15 -6.68 9.51
C GLY A 369 -14.50 -7.06 8.10
N ASN A 370 -14.54 -6.05 7.24
CA ASN A 370 -14.81 -6.24 5.83
C ASN A 370 -14.11 -5.20 4.97
N ILE A 371 -13.83 -5.60 3.73
CA ILE A 371 -13.40 -4.74 2.64
C ILE A 371 -14.52 -4.74 1.61
N LYS A 372 -15.06 -3.57 1.30
CA LYS A 372 -16.13 -3.39 0.32
C LYS A 372 -15.57 -2.86 -0.99
N LEU A 373 -15.89 -3.55 -2.07
CA LEU A 373 -15.54 -3.19 -3.45
C LEU A 373 -16.80 -3.02 -4.27
N ALA A 374 -16.88 -1.95 -5.07
CA ALA A 374 -18.02 -1.71 -5.94
C ALA A 374 -18.18 -2.88 -6.95
N GLY A 375 -19.40 -3.40 -7.06
CA GLY A 375 -19.73 -4.49 -7.97
C GLY A 375 -19.30 -5.89 -7.52
N HIS A 376 -18.76 -6.04 -6.30
CA HIS A 376 -18.33 -7.34 -5.76
C HIS A 376 -18.90 -7.59 -4.36
N PRO A 377 -19.04 -8.86 -3.95
CA PRO A 377 -19.34 -9.21 -2.56
C PRO A 377 -18.26 -8.66 -1.62
N ALA A 378 -18.67 -8.24 -0.41
CA ALA A 378 -17.72 -7.80 0.60
C ALA A 378 -16.76 -8.95 0.97
N ILE A 379 -15.47 -8.63 1.08
CA ILE A 379 -14.47 -9.57 1.60
C ILE A 379 -14.55 -9.53 3.11
N GLN A 380 -14.85 -10.67 3.73
CA GLN A 380 -14.94 -10.81 5.17
C GLN A 380 -13.57 -11.14 5.75
N ILE A 381 -13.19 -10.40 6.77
CA ILE A 381 -11.93 -10.60 7.50
C ILE A 381 -12.29 -11.09 8.89
N GLU A 382 -11.73 -12.23 9.30
CA GLU A 382 -11.81 -12.73 10.66
C GLU A 382 -10.55 -13.53 10.96
N ASN A 383 -9.78 -13.09 11.95
CA ASN A 383 -8.57 -13.80 12.34
C ASN A 383 -8.19 -13.49 13.80
N VAL A 384 -7.42 -14.37 14.41
CA VAL A 384 -6.82 -14.17 15.73
C VAL A 384 -5.31 -14.32 15.60
N ILE A 385 -4.56 -13.34 16.09
CA ILE A 385 -3.10 -13.34 16.07
C ILE A 385 -2.59 -13.19 17.50
N ALA A 386 -1.92 -14.22 17.99
CA ALA A 386 -1.26 -14.25 19.28
C ALA A 386 0.25 -14.09 19.07
N ASP A 387 0.82 -12.96 19.51
CA ASP A 387 2.23 -12.64 19.28
C ASP A 387 2.80 -11.74 20.39
N LEU A 388 4.10 -11.51 20.31
CA LEU A 388 4.83 -10.58 21.20
C LEU A 388 4.66 -9.12 20.79
N ASN A 389 4.24 -8.86 19.54
CA ASN A 389 3.98 -7.52 19.02
C ASN A 389 2.80 -7.53 18.02
N ALA A 390 2.34 -6.35 17.66
CA ALA A 390 1.17 -6.19 16.81
C ALA A 390 1.47 -6.24 15.29
N SER A 391 2.73 -6.39 14.89
CA SER A 391 3.13 -6.24 13.47
C SER A 391 2.48 -7.26 12.53
N ARG A 392 2.27 -8.50 12.99
CA ARG A 392 1.62 -9.54 12.19
C ARG A 392 0.17 -9.20 11.81
N MET A 393 -0.56 -8.48 12.69
CA MET A 393 -1.93 -8.04 12.38
C MET A 393 -1.93 -7.00 11.27
N ALA A 394 -1.02 -6.03 11.32
CA ALA A 394 -0.86 -5.02 10.29
C ALA A 394 -0.45 -5.64 8.94
N GLN A 395 0.53 -6.56 8.96
CA GLN A 395 0.96 -7.30 7.77
C GLN A 395 -0.16 -8.12 7.15
N TYR A 396 -0.99 -8.78 7.96
CA TYR A 396 -2.14 -9.54 7.47
C TYR A 396 -3.12 -8.65 6.70
N VAL A 397 -3.48 -7.48 7.24
CA VAL A 397 -4.36 -6.53 6.56
C VAL A 397 -3.72 -6.02 5.26
N GLY A 398 -2.43 -5.65 5.30
CA GLY A 398 -1.68 -5.25 4.12
C GLY A 398 -1.63 -6.34 3.05
N ALA A 399 -1.38 -7.57 3.44
CA ALA A 399 -1.33 -8.72 2.53
C ALA A 399 -2.66 -8.97 1.82
N MET A 400 -3.78 -8.92 2.55
CA MET A 400 -5.13 -9.04 1.96
C MET A 400 -5.38 -7.94 0.93
N LEU A 401 -5.03 -6.69 1.25
CA LEU A 401 -5.17 -5.57 0.33
C LEU A 401 -4.21 -5.67 -0.88
N GLN A 402 -2.99 -6.17 -0.71
CA GLN A 402 -2.09 -6.44 -1.83
C GLN A 402 -2.71 -7.46 -2.80
N GLY A 403 -3.32 -8.53 -2.28
CA GLY A 403 -4.04 -9.50 -3.11
C GLY A 403 -5.12 -8.86 -3.97
N ILE A 404 -5.80 -7.84 -3.46
CA ILE A 404 -6.83 -7.08 -4.18
C ILE A 404 -6.20 -6.08 -5.14
N CYS A 405 -5.27 -5.24 -4.67
CA CYS A 405 -4.73 -4.11 -5.44
C CYS A 405 -3.84 -4.56 -6.61
N LEU A 406 -3.11 -5.68 -6.46
CA LEU A 406 -2.18 -6.19 -7.45
C LEU A 406 -2.80 -7.21 -8.42
N ASN A 407 -4.14 -7.30 -8.46
CA ASN A 407 -4.80 -8.12 -9.48
C ASN A 407 -4.58 -7.52 -10.88
N PRO A 408 -4.34 -8.35 -11.92
CA PRO A 408 -4.07 -7.85 -13.26
C PRO A 408 -5.32 -7.66 -14.13
N PHE A 409 -6.53 -7.86 -13.56
CA PHE A 409 -7.77 -7.91 -14.36
C PHE A 409 -8.46 -6.56 -14.44
N GLU A 410 -8.64 -5.90 -13.31
CA GLU A 410 -9.28 -4.59 -13.23
C GLU A 410 -8.80 -3.80 -12.00
N LYS A 411 -8.83 -2.48 -12.07
CA LYS A 411 -8.56 -1.64 -10.89
C LYS A 411 -9.72 -1.79 -9.90
N PRO A 412 -9.48 -2.25 -8.65
CA PRO A 412 -10.53 -2.34 -7.65
C PRO A 412 -11.05 -0.93 -7.29
N VAL A 413 -12.35 -0.82 -7.05
CA VAL A 413 -12.98 0.41 -6.57
C VAL A 413 -13.41 0.18 -5.13
N PHE A 414 -12.61 0.68 -4.20
CA PHE A 414 -12.91 0.56 -2.78
C PHE A 414 -14.09 1.47 -2.39
N GLU A 415 -15.09 0.91 -1.72
CA GLU A 415 -16.15 1.67 -1.06
C GLU A 415 -15.82 1.89 0.42
N GLY A 416 -14.94 1.07 0.99
CA GLY A 416 -14.42 1.27 2.34
C GLY A 416 -13.82 0.01 2.95
N ILE A 417 -13.03 0.25 4.00
CA ILE A 417 -12.41 -0.77 4.84
C ILE A 417 -12.91 -0.54 6.27
N SER A 418 -13.45 -1.56 6.90
CA SER A 418 -13.93 -1.48 8.29
C SER A 418 -13.39 -2.64 9.08
N LEU A 419 -12.64 -2.35 10.14
CA LEU A 419 -12.02 -3.33 11.03
C LEU A 419 -12.44 -3.06 12.47
N THR A 420 -12.68 -4.14 13.23
CA THR A 420 -12.82 -4.13 14.68
C THR A 420 -11.76 -5.05 15.25
N ILE A 421 -10.88 -4.51 16.09
CA ILE A 421 -9.78 -5.24 16.71
C ILE A 421 -10.02 -5.25 18.22
N LYS A 422 -9.97 -6.44 18.81
CA LYS A 422 -9.96 -6.62 20.27
C LYS A 422 -8.57 -7.05 20.68
N ALA A 423 -7.95 -6.30 21.59
CA ALA A 423 -6.63 -6.60 22.15
C ALA A 423 -6.78 -7.12 23.58
N GLU A 424 -6.13 -8.22 23.88
CA GLU A 424 -6.07 -8.84 25.22
C GLU A 424 -4.62 -9.07 25.62
N GLU A 425 -4.25 -8.66 26.84
CA GLU A 425 -2.89 -8.80 27.38
C GLU A 425 -2.62 -10.23 27.88
N ARG A 426 -2.91 -11.21 27.04
CA ARG A 426 -2.62 -12.63 27.27
C ARG A 426 -2.31 -13.31 25.95
N LEU A 427 -1.50 -14.35 25.96
CA LEU A 427 -1.21 -15.13 24.77
C LEU A 427 -2.18 -16.31 24.68
N ASP A 428 -3.22 -16.17 23.86
CA ASP A 428 -4.17 -17.24 23.55
C ASP A 428 -3.70 -18.02 22.31
N LEU A 429 -2.72 -18.87 22.52
CA LEU A 429 -2.11 -19.70 21.49
C LEU A 429 -2.22 -21.18 21.88
N THR A 430 -2.63 -21.99 20.91
CA THR A 430 -2.72 -23.44 21.06
C THR A 430 -1.97 -24.14 19.94
N GLY A 431 -1.07 -25.06 20.31
CA GLY A 431 -0.36 -25.92 19.38
C GLY A 431 -1.08 -27.25 19.15
N ILE A 432 -1.04 -27.75 17.91
CA ILE A 432 -1.42 -29.13 17.58
C ILE A 432 -0.24 -30.02 17.93
N MET A 433 -0.33 -30.76 19.04
CA MET A 433 0.75 -31.56 19.57
C MET A 433 0.75 -33.00 19.05
N GLY A 434 -0.41 -33.50 18.64
CA GLY A 434 -0.53 -34.85 18.11
C GLY A 434 -1.88 -35.12 17.49
N VAL A 435 -1.87 -36.01 16.52
CA VAL A 435 -3.07 -36.47 15.83
C VAL A 435 -3.09 -37.99 15.85
N ARG A 436 -4.22 -38.58 16.21
CA ARG A 436 -4.39 -40.03 16.27
C ARG A 436 -5.66 -40.47 15.58
N LEU A 437 -5.52 -41.38 14.64
CA LEU A 437 -6.65 -42.08 14.04
C LEU A 437 -7.16 -43.14 15.01
N LEU A 438 -8.48 -43.19 15.22
CA LEU A 438 -9.11 -44.27 15.97
C LEU A 438 -9.23 -45.56 15.13
N LYS A 439 -9.26 -45.37 13.79
CA LYS A 439 -9.23 -46.45 12.80
C LYS A 439 -8.28 -46.06 11.68
N ALA A 440 -7.34 -46.91 11.31
CA ALA A 440 -6.42 -46.69 10.19
C ALA A 440 -7.08 -46.89 8.82
N ARG A 441 -8.28 -47.48 8.79
CA ARG A 441 -9.07 -47.77 7.59
C ARG A 441 -10.47 -47.18 7.73
N ALA A 442 -11.03 -46.66 6.64
CA ALA A 442 -12.38 -46.10 6.60
C ALA A 442 -13.09 -46.57 5.33
N LYS A 443 -14.37 -46.92 5.48
CA LYS A 443 -15.22 -47.25 4.32
C LYS A 443 -15.78 -45.97 3.68
N ARG A 444 -16.03 -46.02 2.39
CA ARG A 444 -16.76 -44.98 1.69
C ARG A 444 -18.14 -44.78 2.31
N GLY A 445 -18.55 -43.53 2.56
CA GLY A 445 -19.78 -43.20 3.27
C GLY A 445 -19.66 -43.23 4.81
N GLU A 446 -18.53 -43.67 5.37
CA GLU A 446 -18.29 -43.75 6.80
C GLU A 446 -17.76 -42.42 7.37
N VAL A 447 -18.04 -42.15 8.65
CA VAL A 447 -17.42 -41.07 9.41
C VAL A 447 -16.12 -41.58 10.02
N LEU A 448 -15.01 -40.90 9.70
CA LEU A 448 -13.68 -41.15 10.25
C LEU A 448 -13.45 -40.26 11.48
N PRO A 449 -13.45 -40.80 12.70
CA PRO A 449 -13.13 -40.01 13.88
C PRO A 449 -11.61 -39.87 14.05
N VAL A 450 -11.17 -38.61 14.23
CA VAL A 450 -9.76 -38.25 14.41
C VAL A 450 -9.59 -37.51 15.72
N LEU A 451 -8.77 -38.02 16.59
CA LEU A 451 -8.42 -37.39 17.86
C LEU A 451 -7.25 -36.45 17.67
N VAL A 452 -7.39 -35.20 18.15
CA VAL A 452 -6.34 -34.20 18.11
C VAL A 452 -6.03 -33.74 19.53
N THR A 453 -4.77 -33.81 19.89
CA THR A 453 -4.28 -33.28 21.16
C THR A 453 -3.80 -31.85 20.92
N LEU A 454 -4.45 -30.91 21.59
CA LEU A 454 -4.13 -29.51 21.62
C LEU A 454 -3.45 -29.17 22.94
N GLN A 455 -2.46 -28.25 22.91
CA GLN A 455 -1.78 -27.78 24.11
C GLN A 455 -1.60 -26.27 24.06
N ASN A 456 -2.07 -25.57 25.08
CA ASN A 456 -1.83 -24.14 25.20
C ASN A 456 -0.40 -23.84 25.71
N ILE A 457 -0.01 -22.58 25.74
CA ILE A 457 1.33 -22.15 26.19
C ILE A 457 1.60 -22.43 27.68
N GLN A 458 0.56 -22.60 28.49
CA GLN A 458 0.69 -22.99 29.92
C GLN A 458 0.90 -24.50 30.10
N GLY A 459 0.94 -25.28 29.02
CA GLY A 459 1.11 -26.71 29.05
C GLY A 459 -0.19 -27.49 29.27
N VAL A 460 -1.34 -26.82 29.39
CA VAL A 460 -2.64 -27.50 29.56
C VAL A 460 -3.00 -28.19 28.25
N ARG A 461 -3.30 -29.48 28.35
CA ARG A 461 -3.68 -30.34 27.23
C ARG A 461 -5.18 -30.54 27.20
N GLU A 462 -5.74 -30.45 26.01
CA GLU A 462 -7.12 -30.81 25.71
C GLU A 462 -7.17 -31.73 24.50
N THR A 463 -8.19 -32.57 24.44
CA THR A 463 -8.40 -33.46 23.29
C THR A 463 -9.69 -33.07 22.58
N ALA A 464 -9.62 -32.89 21.29
CA ALA A 464 -10.76 -32.64 20.43
C ALA A 464 -10.92 -33.75 19.40
N THR A 465 -12.14 -34.01 18.95
CA THR A 465 -12.41 -35.02 17.93
C THR A 465 -12.96 -34.36 16.66
N PHE A 466 -12.30 -34.60 15.54
CA PHE A 466 -12.86 -34.30 14.22
C PHE A 466 -13.64 -35.52 13.72
N ASN A 467 -14.82 -35.29 13.19
CA ASN A 467 -15.61 -36.29 12.48
C ASN A 467 -15.56 -35.97 10.99
N ILE A 468 -14.74 -36.69 10.23
CA ILE A 468 -14.56 -36.45 8.80
C ILE A 468 -15.46 -37.41 8.03
N GLN A 469 -16.39 -36.88 7.24
CA GLN A 469 -17.21 -37.67 6.34
C GLN A 469 -16.35 -38.13 5.15
N VAL A 470 -16.16 -39.42 5.00
CA VAL A 470 -15.55 -40.01 3.80
C VAL A 470 -16.65 -40.10 2.74
N PRO A 471 -16.58 -39.39 1.61
CA PRO A 471 -17.68 -39.43 0.65
C PRO A 471 -17.76 -40.80 -0.05
N SER A 472 -18.95 -41.17 -0.48
CA SER A 472 -19.17 -42.40 -1.25
C SER A 472 -18.43 -42.40 -2.59
N SER A 473 -18.11 -41.20 -3.11
CA SER A 473 -17.35 -40.99 -4.36
C SER A 473 -15.82 -41.02 -4.16
N ALA A 474 -15.32 -41.19 -2.93
CA ALA A 474 -13.88 -41.30 -2.68
C ALA A 474 -13.31 -42.54 -3.41
N ALA A 475 -12.09 -42.42 -3.93
CA ALA A 475 -11.40 -43.55 -4.54
C ALA A 475 -10.94 -44.54 -3.45
N LYS A 476 -10.91 -45.84 -3.77
CA LYS A 476 -10.27 -46.83 -2.89
C LYS A 476 -8.75 -46.64 -2.90
N GLY A 477 -8.12 -46.92 -1.75
CA GLY A 477 -6.67 -46.85 -1.58
C GLY A 477 -6.20 -45.79 -0.60
N LYS A 478 -4.94 -45.39 -0.73
CA LYS A 478 -4.30 -44.45 0.21
C LYS A 478 -4.85 -43.03 0.10
N ALA A 479 -5.09 -42.44 1.26
CA ALA A 479 -5.38 -41.02 1.46
C ALA A 479 -4.42 -40.45 2.51
N ILE A 480 -4.18 -39.16 2.47
CA ILE A 480 -3.43 -38.42 3.51
C ILE A 480 -4.42 -37.60 4.30
N LEU A 481 -4.46 -37.80 5.59
CA LEU A 481 -5.14 -36.92 6.53
C LEU A 481 -4.17 -35.82 6.94
N MET A 482 -4.50 -34.57 6.61
CA MET A 482 -3.77 -33.38 7.06
C MET A 482 -4.59 -32.68 8.14
N VAL A 483 -4.00 -32.49 9.34
CA VAL A 483 -4.63 -31.72 10.41
C VAL A 483 -3.73 -30.54 10.73
N GLY A 484 -4.25 -29.35 10.62
CA GLY A 484 -3.45 -28.15 10.79
C GLY A 484 -4.25 -26.87 10.97
N ASP A 485 -3.54 -25.79 11.26
CA ASP A 485 -4.08 -24.43 11.21
C ASP A 485 -4.20 -23.92 9.78
N GLY A 486 -4.90 -22.78 9.61
CA GLY A 486 -5.16 -22.21 8.30
C GLY A 486 -3.91 -21.80 7.51
N PHE A 487 -2.91 -21.21 8.18
CA PHE A 487 -1.67 -20.77 7.52
C PHE A 487 -0.80 -21.97 7.12
N SER A 488 -0.61 -22.92 8.04
CA SER A 488 0.18 -24.12 7.78
C SER A 488 -0.41 -24.98 6.67
N LEU A 489 -1.73 -25.13 6.62
CA LEU A 489 -2.41 -25.86 5.56
C LEU A 489 -2.36 -25.12 4.21
N THR A 490 -2.52 -23.80 4.21
CA THR A 490 -2.36 -22.97 3.00
C THR A 490 -0.94 -23.08 2.45
N ALA A 491 0.07 -23.05 3.32
CA ALA A 491 1.46 -23.21 2.91
C ALA A 491 1.78 -24.61 2.37
N ALA A 492 1.11 -25.65 2.90
CA ALA A 492 1.29 -27.04 2.51
C ALA A 492 0.40 -27.48 1.32
N ASP A 493 -0.46 -26.61 0.80
CA ASP A 493 -1.34 -26.94 -0.32
C ASP A 493 -0.51 -27.24 -1.59
N PRO A 494 -0.48 -28.49 -2.07
CA PRO A 494 0.32 -28.88 -3.21
C PRO A 494 -0.27 -28.42 -4.54
N ASP A 495 -1.57 -28.11 -4.57
CA ASP A 495 -2.30 -27.67 -5.77
C ASP A 495 -2.29 -26.15 -5.95
N GLU A 496 -1.44 -25.47 -5.22
CA GLU A 496 -1.23 -24.03 -5.25
C GLU A 496 -1.05 -23.45 -6.66
N ARG A 497 -0.41 -24.23 -7.53
CA ARG A 497 -0.10 -23.84 -8.92
C ARG A 497 -1.33 -23.79 -9.83
N VAL A 498 -2.45 -24.31 -9.37
CA VAL A 498 -3.69 -24.49 -10.15
C VAL A 498 -4.73 -23.41 -9.87
N ILE A 499 -4.43 -22.41 -9.05
CA ILE A 499 -5.33 -21.28 -8.85
C ILE A 499 -5.26 -20.37 -10.08
N GLU A 500 -5.97 -20.72 -11.12
CA GLU A 500 -6.21 -19.85 -12.27
C GLU A 500 -7.20 -18.76 -11.86
N VAL A 501 -6.71 -17.54 -11.69
CA VAL A 501 -7.51 -16.36 -11.42
C VAL A 501 -7.75 -15.65 -12.73
N ALA A 502 -8.99 -15.47 -13.12
CA ALA A 502 -9.38 -14.83 -14.37
C ALA A 502 -10.10 -13.49 -14.18
N SER A 503 -10.42 -13.13 -12.96
CA SER A 503 -11.17 -11.90 -12.65
C SER A 503 -10.92 -11.43 -11.22
N LEU A 504 -11.24 -10.16 -10.92
CA LEU A 504 -11.29 -9.66 -9.54
C LEU A 504 -12.34 -10.42 -8.71
N GLY A 505 -13.43 -10.87 -9.33
CA GLY A 505 -14.42 -11.72 -8.67
C GLY A 505 -13.82 -13.04 -8.16
N ASP A 506 -12.87 -13.65 -8.90
CA ASP A 506 -12.15 -14.83 -8.42
C ASP A 506 -11.24 -14.50 -7.25
N VAL A 507 -10.53 -13.36 -7.30
CA VAL A 507 -9.73 -12.88 -6.15
C VAL A 507 -10.60 -12.74 -4.92
N VAL A 508 -11.76 -12.07 -5.03
CA VAL A 508 -12.72 -11.88 -3.93
C VAL A 508 -13.21 -13.22 -3.38
N ARG A 509 -13.55 -14.16 -4.26
CA ARG A 509 -13.99 -15.50 -3.87
C ARG A 509 -12.91 -16.28 -3.13
N ILE A 510 -11.67 -16.22 -3.61
CA ILE A 510 -10.51 -16.89 -2.98
C ILE A 510 -10.21 -16.29 -1.61
N LEU A 511 -10.18 -14.96 -1.49
CA LEU A 511 -9.94 -14.30 -0.21
C LEU A 511 -11.06 -14.58 0.81
N ASN A 512 -12.32 -14.65 0.38
CA ASN A 512 -13.44 -15.07 1.24
C ASN A 512 -13.37 -16.55 1.64
N GLY A 513 -12.69 -17.39 0.85
CA GLY A 513 -12.43 -18.80 1.14
C GLY A 513 -11.17 -19.07 1.97
N ALA A 514 -10.44 -18.03 2.38
CA ALA A 514 -9.22 -18.17 3.17
C ALA A 514 -9.45 -18.95 4.46
N LEU A 515 -8.53 -19.84 4.79
CA LEU A 515 -8.56 -20.57 6.06
C LEU A 515 -8.19 -19.60 7.19
N ARG A 516 -8.98 -19.63 8.26
CA ARG A 516 -8.78 -18.77 9.43
C ARG A 516 -7.81 -19.42 10.41
N ASN A 517 -7.01 -18.65 11.10
CA ASN A 517 -6.04 -19.18 12.06
C ASN A 517 -6.61 -19.41 13.48
N ASN A 518 -7.85 -19.01 13.71
CA ASN A 518 -8.62 -19.36 14.91
C ASN A 518 -9.43 -20.66 14.74
N HIS A 519 -9.08 -21.48 13.74
CA HIS A 519 -9.70 -22.77 13.47
C HIS A 519 -8.61 -23.84 13.29
N ALA A 520 -8.87 -25.04 13.80
CA ALA A 520 -8.16 -26.23 13.36
C ALA A 520 -8.97 -26.92 12.26
N TYR A 521 -8.29 -27.39 11.25
CA TYR A 521 -8.89 -28.07 10.10
C TYR A 521 -8.34 -29.48 10.00
N ALA A 522 -9.19 -30.41 9.57
CA ALA A 522 -8.79 -31.74 9.17
C ALA A 522 -9.22 -31.98 7.73
N LEU A 523 -8.26 -32.23 6.84
CA LEU A 523 -8.46 -32.42 5.40
C LEU A 523 -8.05 -33.85 5.04
N LEU A 524 -8.95 -34.58 4.40
CA LEU A 524 -8.64 -35.88 3.83
C LEU A 524 -8.33 -35.71 2.34
N VAL A 525 -7.11 -36.02 1.95
CA VAL A 525 -6.57 -35.73 0.62
C VAL A 525 -6.19 -37.02 -0.09
N GLN A 526 -6.65 -37.22 -1.30
CA GLN A 526 -6.29 -38.34 -2.17
C GLN A 526 -5.51 -37.89 -3.38
N ALA A 527 -4.59 -38.74 -3.85
CA ALA A 527 -3.98 -38.56 -5.16
C ALA A 527 -5.05 -38.80 -6.23
N GLN A 528 -5.30 -37.83 -7.05
CA GLN A 528 -6.26 -37.93 -8.15
C GLN A 528 -5.85 -36.99 -9.30
N ALA A 529 -5.92 -37.51 -10.53
CA ALA A 529 -5.72 -36.69 -11.71
C ALA A 529 -6.90 -35.69 -11.85
N GLY A 530 -6.57 -34.46 -12.21
CA GLY A 530 -7.52 -33.40 -12.48
C GLY A 530 -6.85 -32.28 -13.27
N ALA A 531 -7.59 -31.25 -13.59
CA ALA A 531 -7.07 -30.04 -14.24
C ALA A 531 -7.66 -28.80 -13.57
N GLY A 532 -6.87 -27.72 -13.56
CA GLY A 532 -7.37 -26.38 -13.22
C GLY A 532 -7.83 -25.68 -14.48
N LEU A 533 -8.99 -25.05 -14.44
CA LEU A 533 -9.51 -24.23 -15.52
C LEU A 533 -10.19 -22.99 -14.95
N ARG A 534 -9.68 -21.80 -15.27
CA ARG A 534 -10.27 -20.51 -14.91
C ARG A 534 -10.66 -20.39 -13.43
N GLY A 535 -9.74 -20.72 -12.51
CA GLY A 535 -10.00 -20.67 -11.07
C GLY A 535 -10.91 -21.77 -10.52
N SER A 536 -11.34 -22.70 -11.34
CA SER A 536 -12.14 -23.87 -10.96
C SER A 536 -11.30 -25.14 -11.06
N ARG A 537 -11.47 -26.04 -10.09
CA ARG A 537 -10.86 -27.37 -10.12
C ARG A 537 -11.83 -28.33 -10.82
N ILE A 538 -11.38 -28.94 -11.91
CA ILE A 538 -12.09 -30.04 -12.56
C ILE A 538 -11.45 -31.34 -12.08
N GLU A 539 -12.13 -32.04 -11.20
CA GLU A 539 -11.62 -33.21 -10.50
C GLU A 539 -12.18 -34.50 -11.12
N GLY A 540 -11.42 -35.59 -11.00
CA GLY A 540 -11.89 -36.93 -11.41
C GLY A 540 -11.92 -37.17 -12.92
N ILE A 541 -11.29 -36.33 -13.71
CA ILE A 541 -11.14 -36.56 -15.14
C ILE A 541 -10.01 -37.56 -15.44
N PRO A 542 -10.15 -38.40 -16.45
CA PRO A 542 -9.08 -39.30 -16.88
C PRO A 542 -7.79 -38.54 -17.21
N PRO A 543 -6.60 -39.12 -16.96
CA PRO A 543 -5.32 -38.44 -17.23
C PRO A 543 -5.17 -37.95 -18.68
N THR A 544 -5.73 -38.64 -19.64
CA THR A 544 -5.77 -38.26 -21.06
C THR A 544 -6.62 -37.01 -21.29
N VAL A 545 -7.77 -36.88 -20.59
CA VAL A 545 -8.63 -35.70 -20.67
C VAL A 545 -7.99 -34.52 -19.92
N ALA A 546 -7.34 -34.78 -18.77
CA ALA A 546 -6.57 -33.76 -18.04
C ALA A 546 -5.44 -33.18 -18.93
N SER A 547 -4.78 -34.02 -19.76
CA SER A 547 -3.77 -33.56 -20.70
C SER A 547 -4.34 -32.71 -21.84
N LEU A 548 -5.53 -33.00 -22.31
CA LEU A 548 -6.21 -32.24 -23.38
C LEU A 548 -6.73 -30.89 -22.86
N VAL A 549 -7.28 -30.86 -21.64
CA VAL A 549 -7.77 -29.62 -20.99
C VAL A 549 -6.61 -28.69 -20.61
N GLY A 550 -5.45 -29.28 -20.28
CA GLY A 550 -4.24 -28.51 -19.96
C GLY A 550 -3.54 -27.92 -21.21
N GLY A 551 -3.93 -28.26 -22.44
CA GLY A 551 -3.38 -27.74 -23.70
C GLY A 551 -1.94 -28.16 -23.98
N ASP A 552 -1.56 -28.27 -25.25
CA ASP A 552 -0.20 -28.65 -25.70
C ASP A 552 0.90 -27.60 -25.42
N GLY A 553 0.53 -26.44 -24.91
CA GLY A 553 1.43 -25.35 -24.47
C GLY A 553 1.30 -24.98 -22.99
N ALA A 554 0.37 -25.60 -22.28
CA ALA A 554 0.27 -25.41 -20.85
C ALA A 554 1.42 -26.16 -20.18
N SER A 555 2.20 -25.44 -19.41
CA SER A 555 3.19 -26.02 -18.50
C SER A 555 2.52 -27.16 -17.71
N SER A 556 3.28 -28.22 -17.40
CA SER A 556 2.86 -29.37 -16.55
C SER A 556 2.24 -28.95 -15.20
N ASP A 557 2.15 -27.66 -14.96
CA ASP A 557 1.75 -27.00 -13.74
C ASP A 557 0.22 -26.93 -13.52
N ASN A 558 -0.60 -27.17 -14.55
CA ASN A 558 -2.06 -27.14 -14.44
C ASN A 558 -2.71 -28.50 -14.13
N ARG A 559 -1.93 -29.53 -13.79
CA ARG A 559 -2.46 -30.84 -13.41
C ARG A 559 -2.67 -30.92 -11.91
N LEU A 560 -3.91 -31.14 -11.49
CA LEU A 560 -4.22 -31.48 -10.10
C LEU A 560 -3.61 -32.84 -9.77
N GLN A 561 -2.74 -32.89 -8.78
CA GLN A 561 -2.15 -34.13 -8.29
C GLN A 561 -2.89 -34.68 -7.07
N ARG A 562 -3.70 -33.88 -6.40
CA ARG A 562 -4.39 -34.22 -5.15
C ARG A 562 -5.79 -33.60 -5.10
N ARG A 563 -6.70 -34.33 -4.45
CA ARG A 563 -8.08 -33.90 -4.20
C ARG A 563 -8.39 -33.91 -2.71
N ILE A 564 -8.99 -32.85 -2.20
CA ILE A 564 -9.60 -32.85 -0.87
C ILE A 564 -10.94 -33.57 -0.97
N VAL A 565 -11.01 -34.78 -0.41
CA VAL A 565 -12.20 -35.63 -0.47
C VAL A 565 -13.07 -35.53 0.79
N GLY A 566 -12.50 -35.06 1.90
CA GLY A 566 -13.24 -34.82 3.15
C GLY A 566 -12.68 -33.64 3.92
N ARG A 567 -13.53 -32.91 4.61
CA ARG A 567 -13.15 -31.76 5.42
C ARG A 567 -13.93 -31.75 6.72
N ALA A 568 -13.24 -31.46 7.82
CA ALA A 568 -13.86 -31.11 9.09
C ALA A 568 -13.16 -29.87 9.67
N VAL A 569 -13.91 -29.05 10.41
CA VAL A 569 -13.45 -27.78 10.96
C VAL A 569 -13.81 -27.75 12.44
N LEU A 570 -12.85 -27.34 13.27
CA LEU A 570 -13.04 -27.07 14.68
C LEU A 570 -12.77 -25.59 14.93
N PRO A 571 -13.80 -24.77 15.16
CA PRO A 571 -13.59 -23.37 15.52
C PRO A 571 -13.06 -23.28 16.95
N LEU A 572 -12.12 -22.35 17.15
CA LEU A 572 -11.50 -22.05 18.43
C LEU A 572 -11.48 -20.52 18.58
N GLU A 573 -11.58 -20.01 19.81
CA GLU A 573 -11.55 -18.55 20.04
C GLU A 573 -10.11 -18.00 20.14
N ARG A 574 -9.11 -18.80 19.80
CA ARG A 574 -7.68 -18.54 19.96
C ARG A 574 -6.89 -18.97 18.74
N GLU A 575 -5.69 -18.42 18.57
CA GLU A 575 -4.80 -18.83 17.48
C GLU A 575 -4.40 -20.30 17.63
N VAL A 576 -4.47 -21.04 16.52
CA VAL A 576 -3.99 -22.42 16.42
C VAL A 576 -2.73 -22.44 15.58
N ARG A 577 -1.74 -23.24 15.97
CA ARG A 577 -0.51 -23.48 15.18
C ARG A 577 -0.17 -24.95 15.14
N GLY A 578 0.29 -25.37 13.99
CA GLY A 578 0.85 -26.71 13.77
C GLY A 578 0.21 -27.43 12.59
N LEU A 579 0.93 -28.42 12.10
CA LEU A 579 0.53 -29.30 11.01
C LEU A 579 0.97 -30.71 11.32
N SER A 580 0.06 -31.66 11.15
CA SER A 580 0.31 -33.09 11.25
C SER A 580 -0.28 -33.82 10.06
N GLN A 581 0.38 -34.89 9.60
CA GLN A 581 -0.06 -35.70 8.47
C GLN A 581 -0.04 -37.18 8.82
N LEU A 582 -1.08 -37.91 8.46
CA LEU A 582 -1.22 -39.34 8.68
C LEU A 582 -1.74 -40.05 7.41
N GLU A 583 -1.33 -41.30 7.20
CA GLU A 583 -1.92 -42.11 6.12
C GLU A 583 -3.22 -42.77 6.60
N VAL A 584 -4.21 -42.83 5.70
CA VAL A 584 -5.51 -43.49 5.87
C VAL A 584 -5.76 -44.38 4.66
N GLU A 585 -6.24 -45.58 4.86
CA GLU A 585 -6.68 -46.48 3.79
C GLU A 585 -8.20 -46.38 3.61
N ILE A 586 -8.66 -46.08 2.39
CA ILE A 586 -10.10 -46.03 2.03
C ILE A 586 -10.49 -47.31 1.31
N GLU A 587 -11.48 -48.04 1.89
CA GLU A 587 -12.00 -49.32 1.39
C GLU A 587 -13.23 -49.22 0.51
#